data_8a6a97bce98a4d15e927cac8fb9becbc
#
_entry.id   8a6a97bce98a4d15e927cac8fb9becbc
#
_cell.length_a   1.000
_cell.length_b   1.000
_cell.length_c   1.000
_cell.angle_alpha   90.00
_cell.angle_beta   90.00
_cell.angle_gamma   90.00
#
_symmetry.space_group_name_H-M   'P 1'
#
loop_
_entity.id
_entity.type
_entity.pdbx_description
1 polymer ?
#
loop_
_entity_poly.entity_id
_entity_poly.type
_entity_poly.pdbx_seq_one_letter_code
_entity_poly.pdbx_strand_id
1 'polypeptide(L)'
;MPPTNDQPRDRNVPPRNTVREARASSRPKAFWWVLGVIVFIGVAALAYVVRKPKSRSAEVREVADTTNAGPAQGYVIGKVDAPVKILEYADFECPSCAGFATVTEPDVRTRIINAGLANLTYYDFPLTQHRNTLAASNAAACADEQGKFWQMHDRLFQAQDEWNGEATDVPKPFFRRYASEIGVPDLAKWESCYDSRKYQSRINANLADGLRRGVNSTPTFVIGNKMYPGMRSYDEMKGLVDSIAKSATSPVATGGAATPAPKK
;
A
#
# COMPACT_ATOMS: atom_id res chain seq x y z
N MET A 1 -50.94 79.50 -36.24
CA MET A 1 -52.31 79.89 -35.75
C MET A 1 -52.73 78.85 -34.76
N PRO A 2 -53.06 79.19 -33.49
CA PRO A 2 -53.59 78.30 -32.48
C PRO A 2 -55.08 78.11 -32.56
N PRO A 3 -55.75 77.33 -31.73
CA PRO A 3 -56.02 77.68 -30.33
C PRO A 3 -55.90 76.48 -29.34
N THR A 4 -55.46 76.72 -28.11
CA THR A 4 -56.12 76.99 -26.79
C THR A 4 -57.34 76.12 -26.50
N ASN A 5 -57.31 75.40 -25.36
CA ASN A 5 -58.22 75.50 -24.24
C ASN A 5 -57.84 74.56 -23.13
N ASP A 6 -57.37 75.06 -22.00
CA ASP A 6 -58.15 75.39 -20.82
C ASP A 6 -58.55 74.20 -19.93
N GLN A 7 -58.14 74.30 -18.73
CA GLN A 7 -58.37 73.57 -17.49
C GLN A 7 -59.83 73.44 -17.06
N PRO A 8 -60.19 72.64 -16.01
CA PRO A 8 -59.80 73.06 -14.64
C PRO A 8 -59.37 71.90 -13.69
N ARG A 9 -58.70 72.33 -12.65
CA ARG A 9 -58.33 71.62 -11.40
C ARG A 9 -59.57 71.16 -10.67
N ASP A 10 -59.49 69.97 -10.03
CA ASP A 10 -60.25 69.75 -8.84
C ASP A 10 -59.38 69.06 -7.78
N ARG A 11 -59.40 69.66 -6.64
CA ARG A 11 -58.66 69.28 -5.36
C ARG A 11 -59.51 68.24 -4.67
N ASN A 12 -58.89 67.23 -4.18
CA ASN A 12 -59.03 66.69 -2.81
C ASN A 12 -58.53 65.24 -2.74
N VAL A 13 -57.34 65.07 -2.22
CA VAL A 13 -56.91 63.77 -1.79
C VAL A 13 -56.35 63.94 -0.38
N PRO A 14 -56.93 63.30 0.65
CA PRO A 14 -56.32 63.24 1.93
C PRO A 14 -55.22 62.17 1.97
N PRO A 15 -54.16 62.34 2.78
CA PRO A 15 -53.08 61.37 2.86
C PRO A 15 -53.55 60.16 3.68
N ARG A 16 -53.49 58.97 3.07
CA ARG A 16 -53.58 57.70 3.78
C ARG A 16 -52.17 57.20 4.10
N ASN A 17 -51.73 57.51 5.29
CA ASN A 17 -50.64 56.75 5.93
C ASN A 17 -51.16 55.33 6.19
N THR A 18 -50.79 54.37 5.38
CA THR A 18 -50.87 52.95 5.74
C THR A 18 -49.49 52.52 6.17
N VAL A 19 -49.24 52.56 7.48
CA VAL A 19 -48.18 51.82 8.15
C VAL A 19 -48.44 50.33 7.81
N ARG A 20 -47.64 49.77 6.95
CA ARG A 20 -47.61 48.31 6.70
C ARG A 20 -46.99 47.67 7.94
N GLU A 21 -47.80 47.19 8.85
CA GLU A 21 -47.36 46.28 9.90
C GLU A 21 -46.69 45.06 9.28
N ALA A 22 -45.42 44.89 9.52
CA ALA A 22 -44.68 43.72 9.14
C ALA A 22 -45.26 42.52 9.88
N ARG A 23 -46.10 41.76 9.18
CA ARG A 23 -46.67 40.50 9.65
C ARG A 23 -45.49 39.57 9.97
N ALA A 24 -45.18 39.36 11.22
CA ALA A 24 -44.25 38.33 11.64
C ALA A 24 -44.74 36.97 11.14
N SER A 25 -44.09 36.46 10.12
CA SER A 25 -44.32 35.13 9.55
C SER A 25 -43.93 34.11 10.60
N SER A 26 -44.92 33.62 11.33
CA SER A 26 -44.72 32.45 12.19
C SER A 26 -44.36 31.25 11.27
N ARG A 27 -43.09 30.86 11.30
CA ARG A 27 -42.63 29.69 10.54
C ARG A 27 -43.45 28.47 10.95
N PRO A 28 -44.03 27.72 10.00
CA PRO A 28 -44.92 26.61 10.29
C PRO A 28 -44.17 25.55 11.12
N LYS A 29 -44.85 24.93 12.07
CA LYS A 29 -44.28 23.89 12.96
C LYS A 29 -43.60 22.78 12.14
N ALA A 30 -44.04 22.54 10.92
CA ALA A 30 -43.43 21.64 9.94
C ALA A 30 -41.95 21.99 9.59
N PHE A 31 -41.59 23.28 9.57
CA PHE A 31 -40.23 23.71 9.30
C PHE A 31 -39.26 23.23 10.41
N TRP A 32 -39.63 23.30 11.65
CA TRP A 32 -38.84 22.83 12.78
C TRP A 32 -38.73 21.31 12.82
N TRP A 33 -39.77 20.61 12.37
CA TRP A 33 -39.76 19.15 12.23
C TRP A 33 -38.78 18.70 11.12
N VAL A 34 -38.81 19.33 9.99
CA VAL A 34 -37.86 19.04 8.84
C VAL A 34 -36.43 19.35 9.26
N LEU A 35 -36.19 20.47 9.92
CA LEU A 35 -34.86 20.82 10.43
C LEU A 35 -34.36 19.80 11.45
N GLY A 36 -35.21 19.34 12.36
CA GLY A 36 -34.88 18.31 13.35
C GLY A 36 -34.49 16.98 12.70
N VAL A 37 -35.22 16.55 11.66
CA VAL A 37 -34.90 15.33 10.90
C VAL A 37 -33.57 15.45 10.17
N ILE A 38 -33.29 16.59 9.54
CA ILE A 38 -32.00 16.83 8.85
C ILE A 38 -30.84 16.79 9.85
N VAL A 39 -30.96 17.44 11.00
CA VAL A 39 -29.94 17.43 12.05
C VAL A 39 -29.76 16.02 12.60
N PHE A 40 -30.84 15.27 12.82
CA PHE A 40 -30.75 13.89 13.30
C PHE A 40 -30.04 12.98 12.30
N ILE A 41 -30.39 13.09 11.01
CA ILE A 41 -29.69 12.33 9.94
C ILE A 41 -28.22 12.73 9.87
N GLY A 42 -27.90 14.01 9.97
CA GLY A 42 -26.51 14.50 9.99
C GLY A 42 -25.71 13.96 11.16
N VAL A 43 -26.29 13.97 12.37
CA VAL A 43 -25.65 13.42 13.59
C VAL A 43 -25.51 11.90 13.48
N ALA A 44 -26.52 11.19 12.96
CA ALA A 44 -26.47 9.74 12.77
C ALA A 44 -25.41 9.37 11.72
N ALA A 45 -25.31 10.11 10.61
CA ALA A 45 -24.29 9.91 9.59
C ALA A 45 -22.88 10.19 10.13
N LEU A 46 -22.71 11.27 10.92
CA LEU A 46 -21.44 11.57 11.58
C LEU A 46 -21.06 10.48 12.58
N ALA A 47 -22.00 10.04 13.42
CA ALA A 47 -21.78 8.94 14.36
C ALA A 47 -21.46 7.62 13.64
N TYR A 48 -22.07 7.36 12.48
CA TYR A 48 -21.75 6.21 11.64
C TYR A 48 -20.33 6.28 11.07
N VAL A 49 -19.90 7.44 10.57
CA VAL A 49 -18.53 7.65 10.05
C VAL A 49 -17.49 7.54 11.18
N VAL A 50 -17.78 8.12 12.35
CA VAL A 50 -16.88 8.04 13.53
C VAL A 50 -16.81 6.62 14.10
N ARG A 51 -17.91 5.86 14.03
CA ARG A 51 -17.97 4.46 14.48
C ARG A 51 -17.51 3.45 13.43
N LYS A 52 -17.30 3.87 12.17
CA LYS A 52 -16.59 2.97 11.23
C LYS A 52 -15.29 2.57 11.90
N PRO A 53 -15.03 1.26 12.12
CA PRO A 53 -13.74 0.86 12.62
C PRO A 53 -12.72 1.46 11.66
N LYS A 54 -11.76 2.23 12.20
CA LYS A 54 -10.56 2.64 11.45
C LYS A 54 -10.13 1.40 10.70
N SER A 55 -9.95 1.50 9.38
CA SER A 55 -9.41 0.41 8.57
C SER A 55 -8.32 -0.23 9.41
N ARG A 56 -8.45 -1.52 9.70
CA ARG A 56 -7.50 -2.25 10.53
C ARG A 56 -6.13 -1.90 9.98
N SER A 57 -5.40 -1.06 10.70
CA SER A 57 -3.96 -0.93 10.50
C SER A 57 -3.47 -2.35 10.51
N ALA A 58 -2.87 -2.80 9.40
CA ALA A 58 -2.47 -4.20 9.25
C ALA A 58 -1.75 -4.61 10.54
N GLU A 59 -2.31 -5.59 11.22
CA GLU A 59 -1.89 -5.97 12.58
C GLU A 59 -0.43 -6.41 12.52
N VAL A 60 0.43 -5.73 13.27
CA VAL A 60 1.84 -6.12 13.41
C VAL A 60 1.87 -7.43 14.21
N ARG A 61 2.38 -8.50 13.62
CA ARG A 61 2.51 -9.82 14.27
C ARG A 61 3.98 -10.13 14.51
N GLU A 62 4.28 -10.69 15.66
CA GLU A 62 5.59 -11.29 15.89
C GLU A 62 5.68 -12.62 15.13
N VAL A 63 6.80 -12.82 14.46
CA VAL A 63 7.07 -14.04 13.69
C VAL A 63 7.93 -14.96 14.56
N ALA A 64 7.49 -16.19 14.74
CA ALA A 64 8.33 -17.21 15.37
C ALA A 64 9.63 -17.36 14.57
N ASP A 65 10.75 -17.48 15.26
CA ASP A 65 12.05 -17.76 14.63
C ASP A 65 11.97 -19.13 13.94
N THR A 66 11.86 -19.10 12.61
CA THR A 66 11.77 -20.29 11.77
C THR A 66 13.10 -20.57 11.09
N THR A 67 14.21 -20.57 11.84
CA THR A 67 15.55 -20.87 11.31
C THR A 67 15.64 -22.19 10.55
N ASN A 68 14.63 -23.06 10.67
CA ASN A 68 14.48 -24.33 9.95
C ASN A 68 13.42 -24.28 8.82
N ALA A 69 12.97 -23.11 8.40
CA ALA A 69 12.13 -22.99 7.22
C ALA A 69 12.97 -23.41 6.00
N GLY A 70 12.59 -24.50 5.32
CA GLY A 70 13.31 -25.11 4.20
C GLY A 70 13.88 -24.14 3.15
N PRO A 71 14.38 -24.58 2.00
CA PRO A 71 15.29 -23.80 1.13
C PRO A 71 14.60 -22.67 0.34
N ALA A 72 13.85 -21.82 1.05
CA ALA A 72 13.36 -20.59 0.47
C ALA A 72 14.54 -19.71 0.06
N GLN A 73 14.54 -19.22 -1.17
CA GLN A 73 15.60 -18.40 -1.72
C GLN A 73 15.01 -17.12 -2.30
N GLY A 74 15.21 -16.02 -1.59
CA GLY A 74 14.83 -14.70 -2.06
C GLY A 74 15.91 -14.03 -2.90
N TYR A 75 15.55 -12.90 -3.49
CA TYR A 75 16.43 -12.05 -4.29
C TYR A 75 16.84 -10.84 -3.47
N VAL A 76 18.15 -10.71 -3.23
CA VAL A 76 18.67 -9.68 -2.33
C VAL A 76 19.13 -8.46 -3.11
N ILE A 77 18.77 -7.26 -2.64
CA ILE A 77 19.38 -5.99 -3.04
C ILE A 77 20.00 -5.30 -1.82
N GLY A 78 21.17 -4.72 -2.02
CA GLY A 78 21.95 -4.10 -0.95
C GLY A 78 23.04 -5.01 -0.40
N LYS A 79 23.71 -4.57 0.66
CA LYS A 79 24.80 -5.31 1.28
C LYS A 79 24.26 -6.50 2.07
N VAL A 80 24.86 -7.69 1.85
CA VAL A 80 24.44 -8.92 2.55
C VAL A 80 24.60 -8.79 4.06
N ASP A 81 25.59 -8.05 4.52
CA ASP A 81 25.94 -7.79 5.93
C ASP A 81 25.26 -6.54 6.51
N ALA A 82 24.35 -5.89 5.78
CA ALA A 82 23.61 -4.73 6.28
C ALA A 82 22.95 -5.04 7.65
N PRO A 83 22.96 -4.08 8.60
CA PRO A 83 22.52 -4.32 9.98
C PRO A 83 21.04 -4.69 10.10
N VAL A 84 20.20 -4.22 9.17
CA VAL A 84 18.77 -4.53 9.16
C VAL A 84 18.42 -5.35 7.92
N LYS A 85 17.62 -6.39 8.11
CA LYS A 85 17.09 -7.23 7.03
C LYS A 85 15.62 -6.91 6.84
N ILE A 86 15.24 -6.58 5.60
CA ILE A 86 13.86 -6.41 5.19
C ILE A 86 13.52 -7.60 4.30
N LEU A 87 12.61 -8.46 4.73
CA LEU A 87 12.06 -9.52 3.87
C LEU A 87 10.72 -9.05 3.35
N GLU A 88 10.53 -9.13 2.06
CA GLU A 88 9.27 -8.79 1.38
C GLU A 88 8.68 -10.05 0.76
N TYR A 89 7.48 -10.43 1.18
CA TYR A 89 6.67 -11.44 0.52
C TYR A 89 5.68 -10.75 -0.39
N ALA A 90 5.86 -10.91 -1.69
CA ALA A 90 5.11 -10.16 -2.68
C ALA A 90 4.67 -11.02 -3.87
N ASP A 91 3.70 -10.49 -4.59
CA ASP A 91 3.08 -11.08 -5.76
C ASP A 91 3.13 -10.08 -6.90
N PHE A 92 3.72 -10.48 -8.03
CA PHE A 92 3.87 -9.59 -9.19
C PHE A 92 2.55 -9.08 -9.77
N GLU A 93 1.45 -9.80 -9.55
CA GLU A 93 0.12 -9.40 -10.03
C GLU A 93 -0.69 -8.61 -8.98
N CYS A 94 -0.18 -8.46 -7.76
CA CYS A 94 -0.86 -7.72 -6.70
C CYS A 94 -0.74 -6.20 -6.90
N PRO A 95 -1.86 -5.44 -7.00
CA PRO A 95 -1.81 -3.98 -7.19
C PRO A 95 -1.12 -3.23 -6.04
N SER A 96 -1.27 -3.71 -4.79
CA SER A 96 -0.59 -3.09 -3.64
C SER A 96 0.92 -3.31 -3.67
N CYS A 97 1.41 -4.45 -4.24
CA CYS A 97 2.83 -4.69 -4.46
C CYS A 97 3.36 -3.75 -5.55
N ALA A 98 2.61 -3.57 -6.66
CA ALA A 98 2.97 -2.60 -7.69
C ALA A 98 3.03 -1.16 -7.12
N GLY A 99 2.09 -0.79 -6.25
CA GLY A 99 2.11 0.50 -5.56
C GLY A 99 3.37 0.68 -4.71
N PHE A 100 3.79 -0.33 -3.95
CA PHE A 100 5.03 -0.27 -3.20
C PHE A 100 6.26 -0.18 -4.13
N ALA A 101 6.37 -1.08 -5.09
CA ALA A 101 7.52 -1.18 -5.98
C ALA A 101 7.72 0.07 -6.86
N THR A 102 6.63 0.74 -7.27
CA THR A 102 6.72 1.91 -8.16
C THR A 102 6.76 3.26 -7.43
N VAL A 103 6.21 3.35 -6.21
CA VAL A 103 6.09 4.62 -5.47
C VAL A 103 7.05 4.69 -4.30
N THR A 104 7.15 3.63 -3.48
CA THR A 104 7.90 3.68 -2.23
C THR A 104 9.31 3.09 -2.34
N GLU A 105 9.43 1.96 -3.01
CA GLU A 105 10.69 1.20 -3.08
C GLU A 105 11.84 1.99 -3.72
N PRO A 106 11.65 2.85 -4.72
CA PRO A 106 12.73 3.69 -5.27
C PRO A 106 13.42 4.54 -4.19
N ASP A 107 12.66 5.15 -3.29
CA ASP A 107 13.21 5.91 -2.17
C ASP A 107 13.86 4.98 -1.12
N VAL A 108 13.25 3.83 -0.83
CA VAL A 108 13.85 2.82 0.05
C VAL A 108 15.19 2.35 -0.49
N ARG A 109 15.28 2.02 -1.78
CA ARG A 109 16.55 1.60 -2.42
C ARG A 109 17.59 2.72 -2.34
N THR A 110 17.22 3.95 -2.69
CA THR A 110 18.17 5.06 -2.77
C THR A 110 18.66 5.50 -1.39
N ARG A 111 17.76 5.62 -0.41
CA ARG A 111 18.02 6.33 0.85
C ARG A 111 18.24 5.38 2.05
N ILE A 112 17.88 4.11 1.93
CA ILE A 112 18.06 3.10 2.98
C ILE A 112 19.06 2.02 2.53
N ILE A 113 18.79 1.38 1.39
CA ILE A 113 19.59 0.24 0.91
C ILE A 113 20.97 0.69 0.45
N ASN A 114 21.04 1.69 -0.44
CA ASN A 114 22.31 2.24 -0.95
C ASN A 114 23.14 2.92 0.14
N ALA A 115 22.48 3.46 1.18
CA ALA A 115 23.14 3.96 2.38
C ALA A 115 23.70 2.85 3.29
N GLY A 116 23.42 1.59 2.99
CA GLY A 116 23.89 0.42 3.76
C GLY A 116 23.17 0.24 5.10
N LEU A 117 22.05 0.90 5.33
CA LEU A 117 21.28 0.81 6.58
C LEU A 117 20.46 -0.50 6.65
N ALA A 118 20.02 -1.00 5.51
CA ALA A 118 19.34 -2.28 5.41
C ALA A 118 19.66 -2.96 4.06
N ASN A 119 19.28 -4.23 3.93
CA ASN A 119 19.05 -4.86 2.64
C ASN A 119 17.57 -5.27 2.51
N LEU A 120 17.13 -5.46 1.27
CA LEU A 120 15.80 -5.97 0.95
C LEU A 120 15.95 -7.33 0.27
N THR A 121 15.17 -8.30 0.71
CA THR A 121 15.06 -9.62 0.08
C THR A 121 13.63 -9.84 -0.37
N TYR A 122 13.43 -9.96 -1.67
CA TYR A 122 12.15 -10.28 -2.28
C TYR A 122 11.91 -11.80 -2.26
N TYR A 123 10.73 -12.22 -1.81
CA TYR A 123 10.26 -13.60 -1.84
C TYR A 123 8.95 -13.68 -2.61
N ASP A 124 8.87 -14.60 -3.57
CA ASP A 124 7.64 -14.89 -4.29
C ASP A 124 6.55 -15.40 -3.33
N PHE A 125 5.40 -14.75 -3.34
CA PHE A 125 4.22 -15.19 -2.61
C PHE A 125 2.97 -15.13 -3.49
N PRO A 126 2.89 -16.00 -4.51
CA PRO A 126 1.80 -16.02 -5.47
C PRO A 126 0.46 -16.30 -4.81
N LEU A 127 -0.52 -15.41 -5.02
CA LEU A 127 -1.88 -15.55 -4.52
C LEU A 127 -2.73 -16.33 -5.54
N THR A 128 -3.61 -17.20 -5.04
CA THR A 128 -4.38 -18.12 -5.89
C THR A 128 -5.36 -17.45 -6.85
N GLN A 129 -5.80 -16.22 -6.54
CA GLN A 129 -6.67 -15.42 -7.41
C GLN A 129 -5.94 -14.74 -8.57
N HIS A 130 -4.61 -14.71 -8.57
CA HIS A 130 -3.77 -14.06 -9.57
C HIS A 130 -3.30 -15.09 -10.59
N ARG A 131 -3.86 -15.04 -11.80
CA ARG A 131 -3.67 -16.08 -12.83
C ARG A 131 -2.28 -16.11 -13.45
N ASN A 132 -1.66 -14.95 -13.60
CA ASN A 132 -0.37 -14.80 -14.28
C ASN A 132 0.82 -14.65 -13.33
N THR A 133 0.59 -14.61 -12.01
CA THR A 133 1.64 -14.38 -11.00
C THR A 133 2.76 -15.42 -11.04
N LEU A 134 2.42 -16.73 -11.16
CA LEU A 134 3.43 -17.80 -11.27
C LEU A 134 4.28 -17.65 -12.53
N ALA A 135 3.67 -17.23 -13.63
CA ALA A 135 4.35 -16.99 -14.87
C ALA A 135 5.29 -15.78 -14.78
N ALA A 136 4.87 -14.69 -14.11
CA ALA A 136 5.67 -13.51 -13.85
C ALA A 136 6.86 -13.81 -12.92
N SER A 137 6.63 -14.54 -11.83
CA SER A 137 7.68 -15.01 -10.92
C SER A 137 8.74 -15.84 -11.65
N ASN A 138 8.31 -16.77 -12.51
CA ASN A 138 9.23 -17.57 -13.31
C ASN A 138 9.99 -16.72 -14.34
N ALA A 139 9.35 -15.71 -14.95
CA ALA A 139 10.01 -14.78 -15.87
C ALA A 139 11.12 -13.98 -15.19
N ALA A 140 10.87 -13.47 -13.97
CA ALA A 140 11.86 -12.77 -13.18
C ALA A 140 13.01 -13.68 -12.74
N ALA A 141 12.70 -14.90 -12.31
CA ALA A 141 13.69 -15.90 -11.94
C ALA A 141 14.60 -16.31 -13.11
N CYS A 142 14.06 -16.40 -14.32
CA CYS A 142 14.85 -16.68 -15.53
C CYS A 142 15.74 -15.49 -15.94
N ALA A 143 15.31 -14.26 -15.64
CA ALA A 143 16.14 -13.07 -15.82
C ALA A 143 17.28 -13.02 -14.78
N ASP A 144 17.05 -13.52 -13.56
CA ASP A 144 18.05 -13.63 -12.48
C ASP A 144 19.27 -14.46 -12.89
N GLU A 145 19.08 -15.54 -13.66
CA GLU A 145 20.19 -16.35 -14.19
C GLU A 145 21.23 -15.55 -14.99
N GLN A 146 20.83 -14.36 -15.44
CA GLN A 146 21.65 -13.46 -16.24
C GLN A 146 21.86 -12.10 -15.55
N GLY A 147 21.66 -12.07 -14.21
CA GLY A 147 21.88 -10.90 -13.37
C GLY A 147 20.86 -9.77 -13.59
N LYS A 148 19.64 -10.11 -14.06
CA LYS A 148 18.61 -9.12 -14.41
C LYS A 148 17.33 -9.24 -13.60
N PHE A 149 17.39 -9.84 -12.38
CA PHE A 149 16.19 -9.97 -11.55
C PHE A 149 15.54 -8.61 -11.28
N TRP A 150 16.29 -7.67 -10.69
CA TRP A 150 15.73 -6.40 -10.25
C TRP A 150 15.23 -5.54 -11.40
N GLN A 151 15.86 -5.60 -12.56
CA GLN A 151 15.37 -4.92 -13.77
C GLN A 151 14.06 -5.54 -14.27
N MET A 152 13.93 -6.87 -14.22
CA MET A 152 12.68 -7.56 -14.58
C MET A 152 11.59 -7.30 -13.56
N HIS A 153 11.92 -7.32 -12.26
CA HIS A 153 11.04 -6.95 -11.17
C HIS A 153 10.41 -5.56 -11.40
N ASP A 154 11.26 -4.56 -11.61
CA ASP A 154 10.80 -3.20 -11.82
C ASP A 154 9.91 -3.08 -13.08
N ARG A 155 10.30 -3.75 -14.16
CA ARG A 155 9.55 -3.73 -15.42
C ARG A 155 8.20 -4.43 -15.33
N LEU A 156 8.12 -5.55 -14.60
CA LEU A 156 6.88 -6.28 -14.37
C LEU A 156 5.88 -5.42 -13.59
N PHE A 157 6.30 -4.78 -12.49
CA PHE A 157 5.41 -3.93 -11.72
C PHE A 157 5.00 -2.66 -12.46
N GLN A 158 5.92 -2.01 -13.19
CA GLN A 158 5.62 -0.82 -13.98
C GLN A 158 4.58 -1.07 -15.07
N ALA A 159 4.54 -2.28 -15.61
CA ALA A 159 3.67 -2.67 -16.70
C ALA A 159 2.58 -3.66 -16.30
N GLN A 160 2.25 -3.73 -15.00
CA GLN A 160 1.31 -4.73 -14.47
C GLN A 160 -0.02 -4.77 -15.23
N ASP A 161 -0.54 -3.60 -15.65
CA ASP A 161 -1.79 -3.48 -16.39
C ASP A 161 -1.74 -4.08 -17.81
N GLU A 162 -0.55 -4.31 -18.37
CA GLU A 162 -0.42 -4.89 -19.72
C GLU A 162 -0.53 -6.41 -19.71
N TRP A 163 -0.16 -7.07 -18.60
CA TRP A 163 0.05 -8.53 -18.58
C TRP A 163 -0.69 -9.27 -17.45
N ASN A 164 -1.34 -8.57 -16.53
CA ASN A 164 -2.07 -9.22 -15.44
C ASN A 164 -3.19 -10.14 -15.97
N GLY A 165 -3.78 -10.97 -15.10
CA GLY A 165 -4.79 -11.94 -15.49
C GLY A 165 -6.12 -11.34 -15.95
N GLU A 166 -6.34 -10.04 -15.75
CA GLU A 166 -7.48 -9.31 -16.31
C GLU A 166 -7.19 -8.85 -17.75
N ALA A 167 -5.94 -8.50 -18.04
CA ALA A 167 -5.52 -8.00 -19.34
C ALA A 167 -5.30 -9.12 -20.37
N THR A 168 -4.76 -10.29 -19.95
CA THR A 168 -4.42 -11.36 -20.88
C THR A 168 -4.35 -12.74 -20.22
N ASP A 169 -4.67 -13.78 -20.97
CA ASP A 169 -4.42 -15.17 -20.60
C ASP A 169 -3.06 -15.69 -21.14
N VAL A 170 -2.36 -14.89 -21.95
CA VAL A 170 -1.09 -15.27 -22.60
C VAL A 170 -0.02 -14.23 -22.33
N PRO A 171 0.56 -14.17 -21.10
CA PRO A 171 1.49 -13.12 -20.71
C PRO A 171 2.90 -13.26 -21.31
N LYS A 172 3.31 -14.44 -21.82
CA LYS A 172 4.67 -14.73 -22.33
C LYS A 172 5.19 -13.70 -23.33
N PRO A 173 4.40 -13.23 -24.34
CA PRO A 173 4.90 -12.23 -25.30
C PRO A 173 5.33 -10.92 -24.64
N PHE A 174 4.62 -10.51 -23.60
CA PHE A 174 4.96 -9.32 -22.80
C PHE A 174 6.26 -9.54 -22.05
N PHE A 175 6.40 -10.66 -21.34
CA PHE A 175 7.59 -10.96 -20.55
C PHE A 175 8.84 -11.10 -21.42
N ARG A 176 8.70 -11.69 -22.62
CA ARG A 176 9.79 -11.78 -23.60
C ARG A 176 10.23 -10.38 -24.07
N ARG A 177 9.27 -9.51 -24.35
CA ARG A 177 9.54 -8.12 -24.72
C ARG A 177 10.29 -7.42 -23.58
N TYR A 178 9.82 -7.55 -22.33
CA TYR A 178 10.49 -6.95 -21.16
C TYR A 178 11.90 -7.51 -20.97
N ALA A 179 12.11 -8.81 -21.14
CA ALA A 179 13.45 -9.40 -21.09
C ALA A 179 14.40 -8.75 -22.11
N SER A 180 13.90 -8.47 -23.31
CA SER A 180 14.66 -7.74 -24.34
C SER A 180 14.92 -6.29 -23.96
N GLU A 181 13.89 -5.56 -23.49
CA GLU A 181 13.97 -4.15 -23.09
C GLU A 181 14.96 -3.90 -21.95
N ILE A 182 15.03 -4.81 -20.96
CA ILE A 182 15.96 -4.70 -19.83
C ILE A 182 17.37 -5.20 -20.15
N GLY A 183 17.60 -5.67 -21.36
CA GLY A 183 18.89 -6.14 -21.82
C GLY A 183 19.30 -7.49 -21.21
N VAL A 184 18.41 -8.49 -21.19
CA VAL A 184 18.79 -9.88 -20.92
C VAL A 184 19.73 -10.34 -22.02
N PRO A 185 20.97 -10.79 -21.70
CA PRO A 185 22.00 -11.05 -22.72
C PRO A 185 21.62 -12.15 -23.70
N ASP A 186 21.02 -13.24 -23.23
CA ASP A 186 20.62 -14.40 -24.04
C ASP A 186 19.12 -14.66 -23.88
N LEU A 187 18.35 -14.16 -24.85
CA LEU A 187 16.89 -14.34 -24.88
C LEU A 187 16.48 -15.80 -25.15
N ALA A 188 17.26 -16.56 -25.90
CA ALA A 188 16.95 -17.96 -26.16
C ALA A 188 17.10 -18.82 -24.90
N LYS A 189 18.13 -18.54 -24.07
CA LYS A 189 18.32 -19.15 -22.78
C LYS A 189 17.18 -18.76 -21.81
N TRP A 190 16.79 -17.49 -21.81
CA TRP A 190 15.66 -17.01 -21.00
C TRP A 190 14.34 -17.72 -21.40
N GLU A 191 14.06 -17.84 -22.71
CA GLU A 191 12.86 -18.54 -23.20
C GLU A 191 12.84 -20.01 -22.80
N SER A 192 13.96 -20.72 -22.96
CA SER A 192 14.09 -22.13 -22.57
C SER A 192 13.84 -22.31 -21.06
N CYS A 193 14.39 -21.41 -20.23
CA CYS A 193 14.15 -21.39 -18.79
C CYS A 193 12.67 -21.14 -18.47
N TYR A 194 12.07 -20.15 -19.14
CA TYR A 194 10.67 -19.78 -18.92
C TYR A 194 9.72 -20.93 -19.31
N ASP A 195 9.89 -21.52 -20.49
CA ASP A 195 9.02 -22.57 -21.01
C ASP A 195 9.10 -23.87 -20.18
N SER A 196 10.27 -24.18 -19.65
CA SER A 196 10.48 -25.33 -18.76
C SER A 196 9.95 -25.10 -17.34
N ARG A 197 9.48 -23.89 -16.98
CA ARG A 197 9.09 -23.52 -15.62
C ARG A 197 10.16 -23.84 -14.58
N LYS A 198 11.41 -23.62 -14.94
CA LYS A 198 12.60 -24.04 -14.20
C LYS A 198 12.55 -23.70 -12.70
N TYR A 199 11.96 -22.56 -12.34
CA TYR A 199 11.95 -22.06 -10.97
C TYR A 199 10.65 -22.32 -10.18
N GLN A 200 9.75 -23.16 -10.72
CA GLN A 200 8.49 -23.48 -10.05
C GLN A 200 8.68 -24.01 -8.61
N SER A 201 9.69 -24.89 -8.41
CA SER A 201 9.97 -25.45 -7.08
C SER A 201 10.44 -24.39 -6.09
N ARG A 202 11.29 -23.44 -6.55
CA ARG A 202 11.76 -22.33 -5.73
C ARG A 202 10.62 -21.37 -5.35
N ILE A 203 9.76 -21.01 -6.30
CA ILE A 203 8.58 -20.17 -6.06
C ILE A 203 7.66 -20.84 -5.04
N ASN A 204 7.42 -22.15 -5.19
CA ASN A 204 6.61 -22.91 -4.23
C ASN A 204 7.27 -22.97 -2.83
N ALA A 205 8.60 -23.08 -2.76
CA ALA A 205 9.33 -23.06 -1.49
C ALA A 205 9.23 -21.68 -0.80
N ASN A 206 9.29 -20.58 -1.55
CA ASN A 206 9.11 -19.23 -1.06
C ASN A 206 7.68 -19.03 -0.52
N LEU A 207 6.66 -19.47 -1.27
CA LEU A 207 5.26 -19.46 -0.80
C LEU A 207 5.10 -20.25 0.49
N ALA A 208 5.65 -21.48 0.54
CA ALA A 208 5.56 -22.34 1.73
C ALA A 208 6.25 -21.70 2.95
N ASP A 209 7.38 -21.01 2.75
CA ASP A 209 8.06 -20.28 3.83
C ASP A 209 7.18 -19.15 4.37
N GLY A 210 6.62 -18.32 3.49
CA GLY A 210 5.70 -17.27 3.89
C GLY A 210 4.49 -17.80 4.67
N LEU A 211 3.88 -18.89 4.19
CA LEU A 211 2.75 -19.53 4.88
C LEU A 211 3.14 -20.04 6.28
N ARG A 212 4.32 -20.67 6.44
CA ARG A 212 4.83 -21.10 7.76
C ARG A 212 5.04 -19.93 8.70
N ARG A 213 5.45 -18.78 8.21
CA ARG A 213 5.59 -17.54 8.98
C ARG A 213 4.25 -16.87 9.30
N GLY A 214 3.15 -17.31 8.71
CA GLY A 214 1.82 -16.73 8.88
C GLY A 214 1.53 -15.57 7.93
N VAL A 215 2.30 -15.40 6.84
CA VAL A 215 1.96 -14.49 5.76
C VAL A 215 0.65 -14.93 5.11
N ASN A 216 -0.29 -14.00 4.93
CA ASN A 216 -1.61 -14.27 4.35
C ASN A 216 -2.11 -13.18 3.39
N SER A 217 -1.27 -12.19 3.12
CA SER A 217 -1.54 -11.09 2.19
C SER A 217 -0.24 -10.51 1.62
N THR A 218 -0.34 -9.81 0.49
CA THR A 218 0.81 -9.14 -0.16
C THR A 218 0.56 -7.65 -0.35
N PRO A 219 1.59 -6.81 -0.31
CA PRO A 219 2.91 -7.15 0.21
C PRO A 219 2.87 -7.39 1.71
N THR A 220 3.74 -8.26 2.24
CA THR A 220 3.98 -8.37 3.67
C THR A 220 5.48 -8.27 3.91
N PHE A 221 5.86 -7.39 4.82
CA PHE A 221 7.26 -7.18 5.19
C PHE A 221 7.56 -7.86 6.52
N VAL A 222 8.73 -8.49 6.63
CA VAL A 222 9.28 -8.96 7.90
C VAL A 222 10.54 -8.17 8.16
N ILE A 223 10.60 -7.41 9.27
CA ILE A 223 11.70 -6.54 9.62
C ILE A 223 12.03 -6.79 11.10
N GLY A 224 13.24 -7.28 11.37
CA GLY A 224 13.57 -7.83 12.68
C GLY A 224 12.74 -9.08 12.96
N ASN A 225 12.03 -9.10 14.10
CA ASN A 225 11.13 -10.19 14.49
C ASN A 225 9.64 -9.85 14.29
N LYS A 226 9.31 -8.82 13.52
CA LYS A 226 7.93 -8.35 13.35
C LYS A 226 7.47 -8.40 11.90
N MET A 227 6.21 -8.73 11.73
CA MET A 227 5.54 -8.78 10.43
C MET A 227 4.64 -7.56 10.25
N TYR A 228 4.70 -6.98 9.06
CA TYR A 228 4.00 -5.76 8.68
C TYR A 228 3.23 -6.01 7.38
N PRO A 229 1.98 -6.49 7.44
CA PRO A 229 1.16 -6.69 6.26
C PRO A 229 0.75 -5.37 5.60
N GLY A 230 0.68 -5.37 4.26
CA GLY A 230 0.27 -4.24 3.43
C GLY A 230 1.40 -3.27 3.09
N MET A 231 1.13 -2.42 2.10
CA MET A 231 2.07 -1.41 1.63
C MET A 231 2.50 -0.46 2.76
N ARG A 232 3.76 -0.08 2.76
CA ARG A 232 4.36 0.87 3.71
C ARG A 232 4.84 2.10 2.97
N SER A 233 4.68 3.27 3.59
CA SER A 233 5.32 4.50 3.11
C SER A 233 6.82 4.48 3.40
N TYR A 234 7.57 5.35 2.71
CA TYR A 234 9.00 5.52 2.98
C TYR A 234 9.29 5.88 4.46
N ASP A 235 8.51 6.79 5.04
CA ASP A 235 8.73 7.24 6.42
C ASP A 235 8.47 6.11 7.43
N GLU A 236 7.46 5.27 7.20
CA GLU A 236 7.23 4.07 8.00
C GLU A 236 8.40 3.10 7.90
N MET A 237 8.86 2.78 6.67
CA MET A 237 10.00 1.89 6.45
C MET A 237 11.27 2.42 7.11
N LYS A 238 11.55 3.72 6.96
CA LYS A 238 12.70 4.37 7.60
C LYS A 238 12.62 4.32 9.12
N GLY A 239 11.45 4.61 9.69
CA GLY A 239 11.24 4.52 11.14
C GLY A 239 11.45 3.13 11.71
N LEU A 240 11.00 2.09 10.99
CA LEU A 240 11.21 0.68 11.37
C LEU A 240 12.68 0.30 11.32
N VAL A 241 13.38 0.65 10.24
CA VAL A 241 14.82 0.38 10.08
C VAL A 241 15.62 1.06 11.20
N ASP A 242 15.37 2.35 11.48
CA ASP A 242 16.05 3.10 12.51
C ASP A 242 15.82 2.51 13.92
N SER A 243 14.58 2.08 14.20
CA SER A 243 14.22 1.47 15.48
C SER A 243 14.99 0.18 15.73
N ILE A 244 15.07 -0.67 14.69
CA ILE A 244 15.77 -1.97 14.80
C ILE A 244 17.28 -1.78 14.89
N ALA A 245 17.86 -0.89 14.09
CA ALA A 245 19.28 -0.56 14.15
C ALA A 245 19.70 -0.06 15.56
N LYS A 246 18.89 0.80 16.17
CA LYS A 246 19.12 1.28 17.54
C LYS A 246 19.05 0.16 18.57
N SER A 247 18.08 -0.76 18.44
CA SER A 247 17.93 -1.89 19.36
C SER A 247 19.11 -2.86 19.28
N ALA A 248 19.69 -3.05 18.10
CA ALA A 248 20.84 -3.90 17.87
C ALA A 248 22.16 -3.32 18.45
N THR A 249 22.24 -1.99 18.57
CA THR A 249 23.43 -1.30 19.13
C THR A 249 23.34 -1.04 20.63
N SER A 250 22.19 -1.24 21.26
CA SER A 250 22.02 -1.10 22.70
C SER A 250 22.63 -2.31 23.41
N PRO A 251 23.59 -2.15 24.39
CA PRO A 251 24.13 -3.26 25.14
C PRO A 251 22.99 -3.97 25.87
N VAL A 252 22.90 -5.27 25.74
CA VAL A 252 22.07 -6.10 26.62
C VAL A 252 22.51 -5.81 28.03
N ALA A 253 21.68 -5.13 28.83
CA ALA A 253 21.93 -5.01 30.27
C ALA A 253 21.91 -6.44 30.86
N THR A 254 23.08 -7.02 31.02
CA THR A 254 23.25 -8.24 31.78
C THR A 254 22.82 -7.93 33.21
N GLY A 255 21.54 -8.23 33.50
CA GLY A 255 21.03 -8.21 34.87
C GLY A 255 21.88 -9.11 35.72
N GLY A 256 22.82 -8.52 36.46
CA GLY A 256 23.60 -9.20 37.45
C GLY A 256 22.64 -9.82 38.47
N ALA A 257 22.51 -11.13 38.44
CA ALA A 257 21.93 -11.90 39.52
C ALA A 257 22.77 -11.65 40.78
N ALA A 258 22.28 -10.78 41.67
CA ALA A 258 22.85 -10.64 43.00
C ALA A 258 22.64 -11.97 43.72
N THR A 259 23.72 -12.69 43.89
CA THR A 259 23.80 -13.90 44.74
C THR A 259 23.51 -13.47 46.20
N PRO A 260 22.52 -14.04 46.89
CA PRO A 260 22.31 -13.73 48.30
C PRO A 260 23.49 -14.32 49.12
N ALA A 261 24.11 -13.50 49.96
CA ALA A 261 25.12 -13.91 50.89
C ALA A 261 24.57 -14.91 51.90
N PRO A 262 25.34 -15.93 52.32
CA PRO A 262 24.91 -16.90 53.31
C PRO A 262 24.88 -16.22 54.71
N LYS A 263 23.71 -16.32 55.37
CA LYS A 263 23.58 -15.96 56.78
C LYS A 263 24.32 -16.96 57.64
N LYS A 264 25.25 -16.48 58.52
CA LYS A 264 25.81 -17.22 59.62
C LYS A 264 24.80 -17.36 60.74
#